data_72709be57cbe1df45c95785c1ebf22fb
#
_entry.id   72709be57cbe1df45c95785c1ebf22fb
#
_cell.length_a   1.000
_cell.length_b   1.000
_cell.length_c   1.000
_cell.angle_alpha   90.00
_cell.angle_beta   90.00
_cell.angle_gamma   90.00
#
_symmetry.space_group_name_H-M   'P 1'
#
loop_
_entity.id
_entity.type
_entity.pdbx_description
1 polymer ?
#
loop_
_entity_poly.entity_id
_entity_poly.type
_entity_poly.pdbx_seq_one_letter_code
_entity_poly.pdbx_strand_id
1 'polypeptide(L)'
;MDRSLAYIINWLASYLTDRTQSLATPGGPSPPLPINRSIIQGSGIGPTSFIAYIADLKPLCSANIYSKYADDLTILCPESSPVTISDELDHVRSWAETNGLLINTSKTKEIVLHRPSDRHFTIPPLLNCIERVDCVKLLGVLFTDKISFTPHIDAVLSTISQRFYLLSHLRRQGLNMHGLSTVFTAIILSKILYACQSFSGYLNESDIDRLQACLTKAHRWGYTKAPIIITELFEQRNFKLFEQILKDSQHCLHQLLPAERDMHGRSLRLRGHPYQLPLIKFETFKSAYINKCLYAYI
;
A
#
# COMPACT_ATOMS: atom_id res chain seq x y z
N MET A 1 17.67 17.55 -28.67
CA MET A 1 16.35 17.22 -28.08
C MET A 1 15.58 16.42 -29.12
N ASP A 2 15.14 15.22 -28.78
CA ASP A 2 14.38 14.38 -29.72
C ASP A 2 13.10 15.11 -30.14
N ARG A 3 12.82 15.16 -31.47
CA ARG A 3 11.63 15.85 -32.02
C ARG A 3 10.32 15.30 -31.42
N SER A 4 10.27 14.01 -31.08
CA SER A 4 9.15 13.35 -30.44
C SER A 4 8.90 13.89 -29.03
N LEU A 5 9.94 14.13 -28.25
CA LEU A 5 9.85 14.69 -26.90
C LEU A 5 9.35 16.14 -26.92
N ALA A 6 9.85 16.95 -27.85
CA ALA A 6 9.39 18.34 -28.01
C ALA A 6 7.90 18.41 -28.38
N TYR A 7 7.43 17.50 -29.25
CA TYR A 7 6.00 17.40 -29.58
C TYR A 7 5.13 17.06 -28.39
N ILE A 8 5.52 16.08 -27.57
CA ILE A 8 4.79 15.68 -26.36
C ILE A 8 4.73 16.83 -25.34
N ILE A 9 5.85 17.54 -25.13
CA ILE A 9 5.90 18.69 -24.21
C ILE A 9 4.97 19.80 -24.69
N ASN A 10 4.99 20.15 -25.97
CA ASN A 10 4.13 21.19 -26.54
C ASN A 10 2.65 20.78 -26.45
N TRP A 11 2.34 19.52 -26.69
CA TRP A 11 0.98 19.01 -26.54
C TRP A 11 0.50 19.09 -25.08
N LEU A 12 1.33 18.68 -24.10
CA LEU A 12 1.02 18.81 -22.68
C LEU A 12 0.83 20.28 -22.28
N ALA A 13 1.70 21.18 -22.73
CA ALA A 13 1.57 22.60 -22.47
C ALA A 13 0.23 23.14 -22.99
N SER A 14 -0.12 22.85 -24.24
CA SER A 14 -1.41 23.22 -24.83
C SER A 14 -2.60 22.61 -24.07
N TYR A 15 -2.47 21.34 -23.64
CA TYR A 15 -3.52 20.65 -22.88
C TYR A 15 -3.76 21.28 -21.50
N LEU A 16 -2.75 21.87 -20.87
CA LEU A 16 -2.83 22.47 -19.53
C LEU A 16 -3.06 23.99 -19.53
N THR A 17 -2.90 24.68 -20.67
CA THR A 17 -3.06 26.13 -20.77
C THR A 17 -4.51 26.50 -21.03
N ASP A 18 -4.92 27.69 -20.54
CA ASP A 18 -6.22 28.31 -20.78
C ASP A 18 -7.44 27.44 -20.41
N ARG A 19 -7.31 26.68 -19.34
CA ARG A 19 -8.39 25.81 -18.86
C ARG A 19 -9.38 26.56 -18.02
N THR A 20 -10.65 26.23 -18.22
CA THR A 20 -11.76 26.74 -17.42
C THR A 20 -12.59 25.60 -16.86
N GLN A 21 -13.25 25.83 -15.75
CA GLN A 21 -14.18 24.90 -15.13
C GLN A 21 -15.54 25.57 -14.92
N SER A 22 -16.61 24.85 -15.23
CA SER A 22 -17.98 25.25 -14.88
C SER A 22 -18.68 24.07 -14.19
N LEU A 23 -19.64 24.40 -13.32
CA LEU A 23 -20.46 23.41 -12.63
C LEU A 23 -21.78 23.21 -13.40
N ALA A 24 -22.16 21.96 -13.62
CA ALA A 24 -23.50 21.63 -14.12
C ALA A 24 -24.52 21.84 -12.99
N THR A 25 -25.49 22.73 -13.18
CA THR A 25 -26.58 22.98 -12.25
C THR A 25 -27.93 22.74 -12.91
N PRO A 26 -29.02 22.52 -12.16
CA PRO A 26 -30.37 22.36 -12.74
C PRO A 26 -30.83 23.54 -13.61
N GLY A 27 -30.25 24.73 -13.42
CA GLY A 27 -30.53 25.93 -14.20
C GLY A 27 -29.57 26.19 -15.37
N GLY A 28 -28.71 25.23 -15.70
CA GLY A 28 -27.65 25.35 -16.70
C GLY A 28 -26.25 25.40 -16.12
N PRO A 29 -25.19 25.36 -16.93
CA PRO A 29 -23.82 25.45 -16.44
C PRO A 29 -23.52 26.83 -15.81
N SER A 30 -22.78 26.82 -14.72
CA SER A 30 -22.28 28.07 -14.10
C SER A 30 -21.34 28.84 -15.05
N PRO A 31 -21.08 30.12 -14.84
CA PRO A 31 -20.04 30.85 -15.55
C PRO A 31 -18.69 30.11 -15.45
N PRO A 32 -17.90 30.00 -16.55
CA PRO A 32 -16.62 29.36 -16.50
C PRO A 32 -15.61 30.17 -15.67
N LEU A 33 -14.89 29.51 -14.77
CA LEU A 33 -13.81 30.09 -14.00
C LEU A 33 -12.46 29.53 -14.49
N PRO A 34 -11.40 30.36 -14.62
CA PRO A 34 -10.10 29.87 -15.04
C PRO A 34 -9.46 28.96 -14.00
N ILE A 35 -8.81 27.89 -14.47
CA ILE A 35 -8.05 26.98 -13.63
C ILE A 35 -6.56 27.27 -13.87
N ASN A 36 -5.91 27.83 -12.85
CA ASN A 36 -4.49 28.19 -12.92
C ASN A 36 -3.55 27.10 -12.38
N ARG A 37 -4.08 26.17 -11.61
CA ARG A 37 -3.32 25.08 -10.95
C ARG A 37 -4.24 23.88 -10.79
N SER A 38 -4.03 22.83 -11.50
CA SER A 38 -4.70 21.55 -11.28
C SER A 38 -4.35 20.56 -12.40
N ILE A 39 -4.43 19.27 -12.09
CA ILE A 39 -4.50 18.22 -13.10
C ILE A 39 -5.96 17.86 -13.27
N ILE A 40 -6.43 17.72 -14.51
CA ILE A 40 -7.82 17.40 -14.81
C ILE A 40 -8.16 16.03 -14.25
N GLN A 41 -9.00 16.00 -13.22
CA GLN A 41 -9.46 14.76 -12.60
C GLN A 41 -10.26 13.93 -13.61
N GLY A 42 -9.97 12.61 -13.67
CA GLY A 42 -10.59 11.70 -14.64
C GLY A 42 -9.92 11.69 -16.03
N SER A 43 -8.91 12.51 -16.27
CA SER A 43 -8.11 12.39 -17.51
C SER A 43 -7.17 11.17 -17.44
N GLY A 44 -6.97 10.49 -18.58
CA GLY A 44 -6.05 9.34 -18.66
C GLY A 44 -4.59 9.68 -18.38
N ILE A 45 -4.17 10.94 -18.59
CA ILE A 45 -2.80 11.40 -18.35
C ILE A 45 -2.61 12.00 -16.95
N GLY A 46 -3.67 12.30 -16.23
CA GLY A 46 -3.62 12.95 -14.92
C GLY A 46 -2.68 12.26 -13.93
N PRO A 47 -2.84 10.96 -13.67
CA PRO A 47 -1.97 10.24 -12.73
C PRO A 47 -0.50 10.28 -13.14
N THR A 48 -0.19 10.06 -14.43
CA THR A 48 1.18 10.08 -14.93
C THR A 48 1.79 11.48 -14.84
N SER A 49 1.03 12.52 -15.16
CA SER A 49 1.49 13.92 -15.06
C SER A 49 1.77 14.31 -13.61
N PHE A 50 0.94 13.85 -12.66
CA PHE A 50 1.17 14.12 -11.24
C PHE A 50 2.43 13.39 -10.72
N ILE A 51 2.63 12.12 -11.10
CA ILE A 51 3.85 11.38 -10.76
C ILE A 51 5.10 12.07 -11.30
N ALA A 52 5.06 12.55 -12.56
CA ALA A 52 6.15 13.31 -13.14
C ALA A 52 6.39 14.64 -12.39
N TYR A 53 5.33 15.30 -11.99
CA TYR A 53 5.39 16.57 -11.26
C TYR A 53 6.07 16.44 -9.89
N ILE A 54 5.80 15.36 -9.14
CA ILE A 54 6.40 15.13 -7.81
C ILE A 54 7.72 14.32 -7.89
N ALA A 55 8.24 14.03 -9.07
CA ALA A 55 9.37 13.11 -9.24
C ALA A 55 10.68 13.65 -8.64
N ASP A 56 10.88 14.96 -8.65
CA ASP A 56 12.06 15.66 -8.12
C ASP A 56 12.08 15.77 -6.59
N LEU A 57 10.93 15.65 -5.92
CA LEU A 57 10.89 15.60 -4.46
C LEU A 57 11.60 14.32 -3.98
N LYS A 58 12.76 14.46 -3.38
CA LYS A 58 13.60 13.35 -2.88
C LYS A 58 13.97 13.59 -1.42
N PRO A 59 14.28 12.52 -0.64
CA PRO A 59 14.77 12.69 0.72
C PRO A 59 16.10 13.45 0.75
N LEU A 60 16.36 14.15 1.85
CA LEU A 60 17.58 14.92 2.09
C LEU A 60 18.82 14.02 2.22
N CYS A 61 18.63 12.77 2.65
CA CYS A 61 19.73 11.80 2.70
C CYS A 61 19.25 10.41 2.23
N SER A 62 20.18 9.58 1.78
CA SER A 62 19.89 8.23 1.27
C SER A 62 19.45 7.23 2.34
N ALA A 63 19.62 7.54 3.63
CA ALA A 63 19.13 6.71 4.73
C ALA A 63 17.62 6.83 4.90
N ASN A 64 17.03 7.96 4.53
CA ASN A 64 15.59 8.21 4.57
C ASN A 64 14.93 7.75 3.27
N ILE A 65 13.68 7.31 3.36
CA ILE A 65 12.95 6.77 2.22
C ILE A 65 11.63 7.52 2.04
N TYR A 66 11.38 7.99 0.83
CA TYR A 66 10.09 8.52 0.41
C TYR A 66 9.35 7.45 -0.41
N SER A 67 8.19 7.03 0.08
CA SER A 67 7.25 6.21 -0.69
C SER A 67 6.08 7.10 -1.14
N LYS A 68 5.90 7.22 -2.45
CA LYS A 68 4.89 8.08 -3.09
C LYS A 68 3.83 7.22 -3.75
N TYR A 69 2.57 7.51 -3.46
CA TYR A 69 1.43 6.90 -4.12
C TYR A 69 0.39 7.98 -4.44
N ALA A 70 0.35 8.40 -5.68
CA ALA A 70 -0.39 9.60 -6.10
C ALA A 70 -0.03 10.80 -5.20
N ASP A 71 -0.99 11.40 -4.53
CA ASP A 71 -0.83 12.51 -3.59
C ASP A 71 -0.38 12.10 -2.18
N ASP A 72 -0.44 10.80 -1.86
CA ASP A 72 0.02 10.28 -0.57
C ASP A 72 1.55 10.13 -0.55
N LEU A 73 2.22 10.83 0.37
CA LEU A 73 3.65 10.71 0.66
C LEU A 73 3.85 10.06 2.03
N THR A 74 4.64 8.99 2.07
CA THR A 74 5.10 8.38 3.31
C THR A 74 6.59 8.59 3.46
N ILE A 75 7.03 9.16 4.59
CA ILE A 75 8.42 9.38 4.93
C ILE A 75 8.83 8.33 5.96
N LEU A 76 9.89 7.58 5.66
CA LEU A 76 10.49 6.63 6.58
C LEU A 76 11.87 7.17 6.98
N CYS A 77 12.05 7.45 8.28
CA CYS A 77 13.28 7.97 8.83
C CYS A 77 13.78 6.98 9.90
N PRO A 78 14.83 6.20 9.61
CA PRO A 78 15.46 5.33 10.60
C PRO A 78 16.13 6.13 11.73
N GLU A 79 16.18 5.59 12.95
CA GLU A 79 16.89 6.20 14.09
C GLU A 79 18.36 6.50 13.77
N SER A 80 19.01 5.68 12.96
CA SER A 80 20.40 5.86 12.53
C SER A 80 20.61 6.92 11.45
N SER A 81 19.55 7.58 10.99
CA SER A 81 19.65 8.61 9.96
C SER A 81 20.34 9.87 10.51
N PRO A 82 21.26 10.49 9.74
CA PRO A 82 21.84 11.77 10.11
C PRO A 82 20.87 12.95 9.95
N VAL A 83 19.77 12.76 9.24
CA VAL A 83 18.73 13.78 9.00
C VAL A 83 17.46 13.35 9.71
N THR A 84 16.92 14.23 10.55
CA THR A 84 15.74 13.93 11.37
C THR A 84 14.46 13.94 10.55
N ILE A 85 13.39 13.34 11.09
CA ILE A 85 12.06 13.41 10.49
C ILE A 85 11.52 14.86 10.43
N SER A 86 11.94 15.72 11.38
CA SER A 86 11.57 17.14 11.37
C SER A 86 12.18 17.86 10.18
N ASP A 87 13.48 17.63 9.91
CA ASP A 87 14.18 18.24 8.78
C ASP A 87 13.56 17.78 7.44
N GLU A 88 13.22 16.49 7.32
CA GLU A 88 12.54 15.96 6.14
C GLU A 88 11.15 16.57 5.95
N LEU A 89 10.40 16.76 7.02
CA LEU A 89 9.08 17.38 6.96
C LEU A 89 9.17 18.85 6.52
N ASP A 90 10.16 19.60 7.04
CA ASP A 90 10.37 21.00 6.66
C ASP A 90 10.87 21.11 5.20
N HIS A 91 11.68 20.17 4.75
CA HIS A 91 12.03 20.06 3.34
C HIS A 91 10.81 19.84 2.44
N VAL A 92 9.94 18.90 2.81
CA VAL A 92 8.69 18.64 2.05
C VAL A 92 7.77 19.86 2.08
N ARG A 93 7.67 20.58 3.19
CA ARG A 93 6.88 21.81 3.29
C ARG A 93 7.41 22.90 2.35
N SER A 94 8.71 23.14 2.38
CA SER A 94 9.36 24.14 1.52
C SER A 94 9.21 23.77 0.05
N TRP A 95 9.39 22.49 -0.31
CA TRP A 95 9.18 22.01 -1.66
C TRP A 95 7.72 22.21 -2.11
N ALA A 96 6.76 21.85 -1.26
CA ALA A 96 5.33 22.00 -1.56
C ALA A 96 4.94 23.46 -1.77
N GLU A 97 5.42 24.37 -0.93
CA GLU A 97 5.18 25.79 -1.06
C GLU A 97 5.74 26.35 -2.38
N THR A 98 7.00 26.01 -2.71
CA THR A 98 7.65 26.40 -3.96
C THR A 98 6.86 25.93 -5.18
N ASN A 99 6.31 24.73 -5.11
CA ASN A 99 5.53 24.11 -6.18
C ASN A 99 4.01 24.42 -6.10
N GLY A 100 3.58 25.27 -5.17
CA GLY A 100 2.17 25.68 -5.05
C GLY A 100 1.23 24.57 -4.61
N LEU A 101 1.73 23.59 -3.87
CA LEU A 101 0.96 22.54 -3.20
C LEU A 101 0.73 22.90 -1.73
N LEU A 102 -0.35 22.39 -1.17
CA LEU A 102 -0.68 22.54 0.25
C LEU A 102 -0.65 21.17 0.93
N ILE A 103 0.14 21.05 1.99
CA ILE A 103 0.15 19.85 2.82
C ILE A 103 -1.07 19.87 3.75
N ASN A 104 -1.85 18.80 3.73
CA ASN A 104 -2.97 18.63 4.64
C ASN A 104 -2.48 18.10 6.00
N THR A 105 -2.11 19.01 6.91
CA THR A 105 -1.59 18.64 8.24
C THR A 105 -2.60 17.88 9.09
N SER A 106 -3.91 18.12 8.92
CA SER A 106 -4.94 17.41 9.67
C SER A 106 -5.06 15.93 9.30
N LYS A 107 -4.69 15.58 8.06
CA LYS A 107 -4.62 14.18 7.59
C LYS A 107 -3.24 13.56 7.76
N THR A 108 -2.20 14.38 7.93
CA THR A 108 -0.83 13.90 8.15
C THR A 108 -0.72 13.35 9.57
N LYS A 109 -0.16 12.16 9.70
CA LYS A 109 0.03 11.48 10.98
C LYS A 109 1.46 11.02 11.12
N GLU A 110 1.96 11.01 12.35
CA GLU A 110 3.23 10.42 12.72
C GLU A 110 2.99 9.13 13.50
N ILE A 111 3.74 8.10 13.17
CA ILE A 111 3.80 6.86 13.96
C ILE A 111 5.26 6.51 14.23
N VAL A 112 5.58 6.19 15.48
CA VAL A 112 6.93 5.81 15.90
C VAL A 112 6.97 4.30 16.09
N LEU A 113 7.67 3.62 15.21
CA LEU A 113 7.83 2.17 15.26
C LEU A 113 9.04 1.83 16.13
N HIS A 114 8.84 1.15 17.24
CA HIS A 114 9.91 0.72 18.13
C HIS A 114 9.64 -0.66 18.71
N ARG A 115 10.70 -1.29 19.23
CA ARG A 115 10.54 -2.57 19.94
C ARG A 115 10.01 -2.34 21.34
N PRO A 116 9.04 -3.14 21.80
CA PRO A 116 8.51 -3.04 23.16
C PRO A 116 9.56 -3.29 24.26
N SER A 117 10.63 -4.02 23.95
CA SER A 117 11.67 -4.45 24.89
C SER A 117 12.96 -3.63 24.81
N ASP A 118 13.02 -2.60 24.00
CA ASP A 118 14.22 -1.78 23.87
C ASP A 118 14.30 -0.79 25.02
N ARG A 119 15.18 -1.08 25.99
CA ARG A 119 15.40 -0.24 27.18
C ARG A 119 16.14 1.07 26.89
N HIS A 120 16.75 1.19 25.72
CA HIS A 120 17.55 2.35 25.30
C HIS A 120 16.81 3.26 24.30
N PHE A 121 15.60 2.86 23.86
CA PHE A 121 14.83 3.65 22.91
C PHE A 121 14.30 4.93 23.58
N THR A 122 14.71 6.07 23.04
CA THR A 122 14.16 7.37 23.44
C THR A 122 13.14 7.82 22.41
N ILE A 123 11.91 8.04 22.84
CA ILE A 123 10.85 8.53 21.94
C ILE A 123 11.28 9.89 21.39
N PRO A 124 11.32 10.09 20.06
CA PRO A 124 11.67 11.37 19.47
C PRO A 124 10.66 12.47 19.86
N PRO A 125 11.06 13.76 19.84
CA PRO A 125 10.16 14.86 20.14
C PRO A 125 8.97 14.87 19.16
N LEU A 126 7.86 15.46 19.60
CA LEU A 126 6.66 15.61 18.76
C LEU A 126 6.94 16.56 17.59
N LEU A 127 6.44 16.21 16.42
CA LEU A 127 6.47 17.08 15.25
C LEU A 127 5.44 18.21 15.40
N ASN A 128 5.85 19.43 15.04
CA ASN A 128 4.95 20.58 15.11
C ASN A 128 3.76 20.43 14.14
N CYS A 129 2.55 20.62 14.65
CA CYS A 129 1.29 20.52 13.92
C CYS A 129 0.98 19.14 13.31
N ILE A 130 1.67 18.08 13.71
CA ILE A 130 1.41 16.70 13.26
C ILE A 130 0.99 15.86 14.47
N GLU A 131 -0.12 15.16 14.34
CA GLU A 131 -0.61 14.27 15.38
C GLU A 131 0.18 12.95 15.36
N ARG A 132 0.75 12.59 16.51
CA ARG A 132 1.35 11.28 16.73
C ARG A 132 0.26 10.30 17.14
N VAL A 133 0.24 9.13 16.50
CA VAL A 133 -0.77 8.09 16.71
C VAL A 133 -0.13 6.73 16.93
N ASP A 134 -0.82 5.86 17.68
CA ASP A 134 -0.38 4.47 17.92
C ASP A 134 -0.90 3.51 16.84
N CYS A 135 -1.85 3.96 16.03
CA CYS A 135 -2.42 3.18 14.93
C CYS A 135 -2.67 4.09 13.73
N VAL A 136 -2.20 3.70 12.55
CA VAL A 136 -2.34 4.46 11.31
C VAL A 136 -2.95 3.61 10.21
N LYS A 137 -3.69 4.26 9.32
CA LYS A 137 -4.20 3.66 8.09
C LYS A 137 -3.38 4.14 6.90
N LEU A 138 -2.59 3.24 6.33
CA LEU A 138 -1.79 3.50 5.13
C LEU A 138 -2.37 2.73 3.95
N LEU A 139 -2.76 3.43 2.88
CA LEU A 139 -3.33 2.85 1.65
C LEU A 139 -4.41 1.78 1.92
N GLY A 140 -5.25 2.04 2.92
CA GLY A 140 -6.36 1.14 3.27
C GLY A 140 -6.05 0.02 4.27
N VAL A 141 -4.79 -0.15 4.67
CA VAL A 141 -4.34 -1.11 5.69
C VAL A 141 -4.07 -0.39 7.01
N LEU A 142 -4.60 -0.91 8.11
CA LEU A 142 -4.36 -0.41 9.47
C LEU A 142 -3.23 -1.19 10.12
N PHE A 143 -2.31 -0.50 10.79
CA PHE A 143 -1.28 -1.13 11.62
C PHE A 143 -0.92 -0.24 12.81
N THR A 144 -0.38 -0.86 13.86
CA THR A 144 0.01 -0.17 15.08
C THR A 144 1.51 0.12 15.11
N ASP A 145 1.93 0.95 16.06
CA ASP A 145 3.32 1.22 16.45
C ASP A 145 4.15 -0.06 16.70
N LYS A 146 3.50 -1.14 17.10
CA LYS A 146 4.10 -2.48 17.34
C LYS A 146 4.06 -3.39 16.12
N ILE A 147 3.73 -2.86 14.94
CA ILE A 147 3.58 -3.61 13.69
C ILE A 147 2.52 -4.75 13.84
N SER A 148 1.45 -4.50 14.59
CA SER A 148 0.31 -5.40 14.68
C SER A 148 -0.77 -4.97 13.69
N PHE A 149 -1.37 -5.96 13.00
CA PHE A 149 -2.45 -5.77 12.04
C PHE A 149 -3.82 -6.21 12.59
N THR A 150 -3.93 -6.56 13.87
CA THR A 150 -5.20 -6.93 14.50
C THR A 150 -6.29 -5.88 14.30
N PRO A 151 -6.03 -4.55 14.42
CA PRO A 151 -7.04 -3.53 14.12
C PRO A 151 -7.52 -3.56 12.67
N HIS A 152 -6.65 -3.95 11.73
CA HIS A 152 -7.04 -4.15 10.33
C HIS A 152 -7.99 -5.33 10.19
N ILE A 153 -7.69 -6.45 10.82
CA ILE A 153 -8.54 -7.64 10.81
C ILE A 153 -9.90 -7.34 11.43
N ASP A 154 -9.96 -6.60 12.55
CA ASP A 154 -11.21 -6.15 13.16
C ASP A 154 -12.07 -5.34 12.19
N ALA A 155 -11.47 -4.36 11.51
CA ALA A 155 -12.16 -3.54 10.52
C ALA A 155 -12.64 -4.35 9.30
N VAL A 156 -11.84 -5.31 8.84
CA VAL A 156 -12.19 -6.23 7.75
C VAL A 156 -13.37 -7.10 8.18
N LEU A 157 -13.33 -7.73 9.35
CA LEU A 157 -14.38 -8.60 9.88
C LEU A 157 -15.69 -7.84 10.11
N SER A 158 -15.64 -6.62 10.62
CA SER A 158 -16.80 -5.74 10.75
C SER A 158 -17.46 -5.48 9.38
N THR A 159 -16.65 -5.11 8.39
CA THR A 159 -17.13 -4.90 7.02
C THR A 159 -17.74 -6.18 6.41
N ILE A 160 -17.13 -7.33 6.63
CA ILE A 160 -17.61 -8.63 6.15
C ILE A 160 -18.96 -8.97 6.77
N SER A 161 -19.15 -8.70 8.05
CA SER A 161 -20.43 -8.96 8.74
C SER A 161 -21.58 -8.19 8.09
N GLN A 162 -21.38 -6.92 7.75
CA GLN A 162 -22.35 -6.11 7.02
C GLN A 162 -22.63 -6.69 5.61
N ARG A 163 -21.59 -7.16 4.92
CA ARG A 163 -21.71 -7.73 3.56
C ARG A 163 -22.40 -9.09 3.55
N PHE A 164 -22.27 -9.88 4.62
CA PHE A 164 -23.07 -11.09 4.78
C PHE A 164 -24.57 -10.80 4.88
N TYR A 165 -24.95 -9.71 5.55
CA TYR A 165 -26.34 -9.26 5.58
C TYR A 165 -26.85 -8.96 4.15
N LEU A 166 -26.04 -8.24 3.35
CA LEU A 166 -26.36 -7.96 1.94
C LEU A 166 -26.54 -9.25 1.12
N LEU A 167 -25.63 -10.23 1.25
CA LEU A 167 -25.74 -11.52 0.57
C LEU A 167 -27.00 -12.28 0.98
N SER A 168 -27.37 -12.24 2.27
CA SER A 168 -28.61 -12.84 2.77
C SER A 168 -29.84 -12.18 2.13
N HIS A 169 -29.82 -10.86 1.98
CA HIS A 169 -30.91 -10.11 1.34
C HIS A 169 -31.04 -10.46 -0.15
N LEU A 170 -29.93 -10.48 -0.89
CA LEU A 170 -29.90 -10.88 -2.30
C LEU A 170 -30.44 -12.31 -2.51
N ARG A 171 -30.10 -13.25 -1.59
CA ARG A 171 -30.64 -14.60 -1.62
C ARG A 171 -32.16 -14.61 -1.45
N ARG A 172 -32.72 -13.84 -0.52
CA ARG A 172 -34.16 -13.74 -0.30
C ARG A 172 -34.89 -13.15 -1.52
N GLN A 173 -34.23 -12.32 -2.30
CA GLN A 173 -34.74 -11.76 -3.56
C GLN A 173 -34.58 -12.71 -4.75
N GLY A 174 -34.12 -13.94 -4.52
CA GLY A 174 -34.06 -14.97 -5.56
C GLY A 174 -32.78 -15.01 -6.38
N LEU A 175 -31.71 -14.29 -5.97
CA LEU A 175 -30.42 -14.42 -6.65
C LEU A 175 -29.90 -15.85 -6.52
N ASN A 176 -29.58 -16.46 -7.66
CA ASN A 176 -29.12 -17.85 -7.72
C ASN A 176 -27.72 -18.03 -7.11
N MET A 177 -27.35 -19.30 -6.85
CA MET A 177 -26.08 -19.63 -6.19
C MET A 177 -24.85 -19.15 -6.94
N HIS A 178 -24.89 -19.14 -8.27
CA HIS A 178 -23.78 -18.63 -9.09
C HIS A 178 -23.58 -17.12 -8.87
N GLY A 179 -24.67 -16.36 -8.92
CA GLY A 179 -24.67 -14.92 -8.65
C GLY A 179 -24.20 -14.61 -7.22
N LEU A 180 -24.69 -15.36 -6.21
CA LEU A 180 -24.27 -15.21 -4.83
C LEU A 180 -22.76 -15.47 -4.65
N SER A 181 -22.21 -16.50 -5.30
CA SER A 181 -20.77 -16.79 -5.26
C SER A 181 -19.94 -15.70 -5.94
N THR A 182 -20.43 -15.15 -7.05
CA THR A 182 -19.77 -14.03 -7.74
C THR A 182 -19.75 -12.79 -6.84
N VAL A 183 -20.88 -12.43 -6.23
CA VAL A 183 -20.97 -11.29 -5.32
C VAL A 183 -20.09 -11.53 -4.08
N PHE A 184 -20.12 -12.74 -3.48
CA PHE A 184 -19.23 -13.09 -2.35
C PHE A 184 -17.77 -12.85 -2.69
N THR A 185 -17.31 -13.35 -3.84
CA THR A 185 -15.94 -13.16 -4.30
C THR A 185 -15.61 -11.69 -4.49
N ALA A 186 -16.50 -10.92 -5.11
CA ALA A 186 -16.29 -9.50 -5.42
C ALA A 186 -16.25 -8.61 -4.18
N ILE A 187 -17.07 -8.85 -3.16
CA ILE A 187 -17.20 -7.91 -2.04
C ILE A 187 -16.61 -8.44 -0.71
N ILE A 188 -16.53 -9.74 -0.51
CA ILE A 188 -15.99 -10.32 0.74
C ILE A 188 -14.58 -10.84 0.52
N LEU A 189 -14.38 -11.79 -0.39
CA LEU A 189 -13.08 -12.40 -0.60
C LEU A 189 -12.05 -11.37 -1.09
N SER A 190 -12.43 -10.49 -2.01
CA SER A 190 -11.58 -9.39 -2.46
C SER A 190 -11.14 -8.46 -1.32
N LYS A 191 -12.01 -8.21 -0.33
CA LYS A 191 -11.69 -7.37 0.83
C LYS A 191 -10.68 -8.04 1.77
N ILE A 192 -10.80 -9.35 1.98
CA ILE A 192 -9.83 -10.12 2.77
C ILE A 192 -8.46 -10.15 2.09
N LEU A 193 -8.45 -10.30 0.76
CA LEU A 193 -7.23 -10.45 -0.02
C LEU A 193 -6.59 -9.12 -0.45
N TYR A 194 -7.26 -7.98 -0.17
CA TYR A 194 -6.71 -6.68 -0.49
C TYR A 194 -5.41 -6.45 0.27
N ALA A 195 -4.31 -6.21 -0.45
CA ALA A 195 -2.98 -5.97 0.09
C ALA A 195 -2.50 -7.02 1.11
N CYS A 196 -3.00 -8.26 1.04
CA CYS A 196 -2.69 -9.31 2.02
C CYS A 196 -1.19 -9.62 2.12
N GLN A 197 -0.42 -9.37 1.09
CA GLN A 197 1.04 -9.51 1.10
C GLN A 197 1.72 -8.60 2.12
N SER A 198 1.13 -7.43 2.40
CA SER A 198 1.71 -6.49 3.35
C SER A 198 1.53 -6.89 4.82
N PHE A 199 0.51 -7.70 5.15
CA PHE A 199 0.17 -8.02 6.53
C PHE A 199 0.10 -9.51 6.86
N SER A 200 -0.09 -10.40 5.87
CA SER A 200 -0.30 -11.84 6.14
C SER A 200 0.87 -12.53 6.87
N GLY A 201 2.06 -11.97 6.79
CA GLY A 201 3.23 -12.48 7.52
C GLY A 201 3.24 -12.12 9.02
N TYR A 202 2.47 -11.13 9.40
CA TYR A 202 2.42 -10.60 10.77
C TYR A 202 1.18 -11.01 11.55
N LEU A 203 0.25 -11.75 10.92
CA LEU A 203 -0.97 -12.21 11.60
C LEU A 203 -0.65 -13.27 12.64
N ASN A 204 -1.25 -13.15 13.81
CA ASN A 204 -1.25 -14.19 14.80
C ASN A 204 -2.30 -15.29 14.49
N GLU A 205 -2.21 -16.43 15.16
CA GLU A 205 -3.12 -17.57 14.95
C GLU A 205 -4.59 -17.17 15.17
N SER A 206 -4.87 -16.38 16.21
CA SER A 206 -6.23 -15.91 16.49
C SER A 206 -6.82 -15.09 15.35
N ASP A 207 -6.05 -14.21 14.71
CA ASP A 207 -6.52 -13.41 13.58
C ASP A 207 -6.78 -14.29 12.35
N ILE A 208 -5.93 -15.29 12.11
CA ILE A 208 -6.10 -16.28 11.04
C ILE A 208 -7.37 -17.11 11.28
N ASP A 209 -7.58 -17.59 12.49
CA ASP A 209 -8.76 -18.38 12.87
C ASP A 209 -10.05 -17.59 12.70
N ARG A 210 -10.05 -16.33 13.07
CA ARG A 210 -11.20 -15.43 12.90
C ARG A 210 -11.56 -15.22 11.41
N LEU A 211 -10.57 -15.05 10.56
CA LEU A 211 -10.77 -14.97 9.12
C LEU A 211 -11.25 -16.31 8.54
N GLN A 212 -10.65 -17.42 8.99
CA GLN A 212 -11.04 -18.76 8.57
C GLN A 212 -12.49 -19.07 8.98
N ALA A 213 -12.90 -18.69 10.18
CA ALA A 213 -14.28 -18.85 10.65
C ALA A 213 -15.30 -18.13 9.76
N CYS A 214 -14.95 -16.93 9.24
CA CYS A 214 -15.77 -16.24 8.26
C CYS A 214 -15.92 -17.02 6.95
N LEU A 215 -14.85 -17.61 6.44
CA LEU A 215 -14.87 -18.38 5.18
C LEU A 215 -15.62 -19.71 5.37
N THR A 216 -15.44 -20.37 6.51
CA THR A 216 -16.20 -21.56 6.88
C THR A 216 -17.70 -21.27 6.98
N LYS A 217 -18.06 -20.14 7.57
CA LYS A 217 -19.46 -19.67 7.65
C LYS A 217 -20.02 -19.40 6.23
N ALA A 218 -19.24 -18.79 5.35
CA ALA A 218 -19.63 -18.54 3.96
C ALA A 218 -19.93 -19.85 3.21
N HIS A 219 -19.08 -20.85 3.37
CA HIS A 219 -19.27 -22.18 2.79
C HIS A 219 -20.53 -22.86 3.35
N ARG A 220 -20.68 -22.91 4.68
CA ARG A 220 -21.86 -23.49 5.33
C ARG A 220 -23.17 -22.82 4.88
N TRP A 221 -23.14 -21.53 4.58
CA TRP A 221 -24.30 -20.83 4.06
C TRP A 221 -24.45 -20.95 2.55
N GLY A 222 -23.56 -21.69 1.88
CA GLY A 222 -23.61 -21.96 0.45
C GLY A 222 -23.22 -20.78 -0.43
N TYR A 223 -22.47 -19.80 0.05
CA TYR A 223 -21.94 -18.71 -0.79
C TYR A 223 -20.70 -19.13 -1.57
N THR A 224 -20.11 -20.28 -1.25
CA THR A 224 -18.96 -20.86 -1.96
C THR A 224 -19.24 -22.30 -2.34
N LYS A 225 -18.74 -22.73 -3.50
CA LYS A 225 -18.91 -24.10 -4.00
C LYS A 225 -18.05 -25.11 -3.22
N ALA A 226 -16.89 -24.70 -2.75
CA ALA A 226 -15.94 -25.50 -1.99
C ALA A 226 -15.47 -24.73 -0.76
N PRO A 227 -14.98 -25.43 0.26
CA PRO A 227 -14.29 -24.78 1.39
C PRO A 227 -13.12 -23.95 0.89
N ILE A 228 -12.89 -22.82 1.52
CA ILE A 228 -11.78 -21.93 1.22
C ILE A 228 -10.86 -21.91 2.44
N ILE A 229 -9.58 -22.18 2.24
CA ILE A 229 -8.55 -22.13 3.27
C ILE A 229 -7.78 -20.83 3.12
N ILE A 230 -7.84 -19.98 4.14
CA ILE A 230 -7.28 -18.61 4.06
C ILE A 230 -5.76 -18.61 3.92
N THR A 231 -5.08 -19.52 4.60
CA THR A 231 -3.62 -19.63 4.55
C THR A 231 -3.11 -20.01 3.15
N GLU A 232 -3.80 -20.93 2.48
CA GLU A 232 -3.48 -21.30 1.09
C GLU A 232 -3.66 -20.13 0.13
N LEU A 233 -4.74 -19.34 0.30
CA LEU A 233 -4.97 -18.14 -0.51
C LEU A 233 -3.89 -17.08 -0.30
N PHE A 234 -3.46 -16.87 0.94
CA PHE A 234 -2.37 -15.96 1.24
C PHE A 234 -1.06 -16.44 0.61
N GLU A 235 -0.75 -17.72 0.70
CA GLU A 235 0.43 -18.31 0.07
C GLU A 235 0.41 -18.17 -1.44
N GLN A 236 -0.70 -18.51 -2.09
CA GLN A 236 -0.86 -18.34 -3.54
C GLN A 236 -0.64 -16.88 -3.98
N ARG A 237 -1.19 -15.91 -3.22
CA ARG A 237 -1.01 -14.49 -3.51
C ARG A 237 0.42 -14.02 -3.27
N ASN A 238 1.04 -14.48 -2.20
CA ASN A 238 2.44 -14.18 -1.88
C ASN A 238 3.37 -14.75 -2.96
N PHE A 239 3.19 -16.01 -3.32
CA PHE A 239 3.99 -16.66 -4.35
C PHE A 239 3.87 -15.96 -5.70
N LYS A 240 2.64 -15.65 -6.14
CA LYS A 240 2.41 -14.97 -7.41
C LYS A 240 3.12 -13.61 -7.49
N LEU A 241 3.05 -12.80 -6.44
CA LEU A 241 3.74 -11.51 -6.41
C LEU A 241 5.25 -11.72 -6.36
N PHE A 242 5.75 -12.69 -5.59
CA PHE A 242 7.18 -12.99 -5.51
C PHE A 242 7.75 -13.41 -6.86
N GLU A 243 7.06 -14.27 -7.61
CA GLU A 243 7.43 -14.60 -8.99
C GLU A 243 7.51 -13.37 -9.91
N GLN A 244 6.57 -12.44 -9.77
CA GLN A 244 6.60 -11.18 -10.55
C GLN A 244 7.84 -10.35 -10.21
N ILE A 245 8.17 -10.22 -8.91
CA ILE A 245 9.36 -9.50 -8.45
C ILE A 245 10.66 -10.15 -9.00
N LEU A 246 10.73 -11.49 -9.03
CA LEU A 246 11.88 -12.21 -9.56
C LEU A 246 12.04 -12.03 -11.07
N LYS A 247 10.94 -11.98 -11.81
CA LYS A 247 10.93 -11.91 -13.28
C LYS A 247 11.15 -10.50 -13.83
N ASP A 248 10.82 -9.46 -13.07
CA ASP A 248 10.86 -8.07 -13.50
C ASP A 248 11.84 -7.26 -12.66
N SER A 249 13.02 -6.99 -13.21
CA SER A 249 14.04 -6.15 -12.55
C SER A 249 13.62 -4.69 -12.35
N GLN A 250 12.58 -4.22 -13.06
CA GLN A 250 12.01 -2.87 -12.90
C GLN A 250 10.89 -2.83 -11.84
N HIS A 251 10.51 -3.97 -11.28
CA HIS A 251 9.51 -4.01 -10.23
C HIS A 251 9.99 -3.25 -8.99
N CYS A 252 9.15 -2.40 -8.41
CA CYS A 252 9.51 -1.51 -7.29
C CYS A 252 10.06 -2.26 -6.06
N LEU A 253 9.67 -3.51 -5.84
CA LEU A 253 10.18 -4.36 -4.76
C LEU A 253 11.44 -5.14 -5.13
N HIS A 254 11.86 -5.16 -6.39
CA HIS A 254 13.05 -5.92 -6.84
C HIS A 254 14.32 -5.43 -6.13
N GLN A 255 14.44 -4.12 -5.93
CA GLN A 255 15.56 -3.50 -5.20
C GLN A 255 15.68 -3.93 -3.72
N LEU A 256 14.63 -4.54 -3.14
CA LEU A 256 14.64 -5.05 -1.77
C LEU A 256 15.14 -6.50 -1.69
N LEU A 257 15.38 -7.15 -2.82
CA LEU A 257 15.99 -8.49 -2.84
C LEU A 257 17.45 -8.39 -2.39
N PRO A 258 17.96 -9.35 -1.59
CA PRO A 258 19.36 -9.39 -1.22
C PRO A 258 20.24 -9.73 -2.43
N ALA A 259 21.56 -9.62 -2.26
CA ALA A 259 22.50 -10.05 -3.30
C ALA A 259 22.32 -11.54 -3.65
N GLU A 260 22.63 -11.89 -4.88
CA GLU A 260 22.68 -13.29 -5.28
C GLU A 260 23.78 -14.04 -4.54
N ARG A 261 23.59 -15.35 -4.38
CA ARG A 261 24.58 -16.21 -3.75
C ARG A 261 25.77 -16.38 -4.66
N ASP A 262 26.95 -16.23 -4.10
CA ASP A 262 28.17 -16.56 -4.78
C ASP A 262 28.34 -18.10 -4.83
N MET A 263 28.30 -18.65 -6.03
CA MET A 263 28.33 -20.08 -6.27
C MET A 263 29.76 -20.65 -6.40
N HIS A 264 30.82 -19.86 -6.14
CA HIS A 264 32.24 -20.22 -6.19
C HIS A 264 32.54 -21.73 -6.42
N GLY A 265 32.16 -22.27 -7.57
CA GLY A 265 32.47 -23.63 -8.00
C GLY A 265 31.88 -24.79 -7.16
N ARG A 266 31.02 -24.54 -6.19
CA ARG A 266 30.36 -25.56 -5.37
C ARG A 266 28.99 -25.90 -5.95
N SER A 267 28.75 -27.19 -6.26
CA SER A 267 27.41 -27.67 -6.57
C SER A 267 26.55 -27.69 -5.30
N LEU A 268 25.90 -26.59 -5.02
CA LEU A 268 24.94 -26.50 -3.92
C LEU A 268 23.57 -27.01 -4.38
N ARG A 269 22.77 -27.52 -3.43
CA ARG A 269 21.39 -27.90 -3.70
C ARG A 269 20.62 -26.69 -4.32
N LEU A 270 19.92 -26.95 -5.41
CA LEU A 270 19.07 -25.95 -6.06
C LEU A 270 18.01 -25.50 -5.07
N ARG A 271 17.89 -24.18 -4.92
CA ARG A 271 16.79 -23.51 -4.20
C ARG A 271 15.84 -22.90 -5.23
N GLY A 272 14.63 -22.56 -4.81
CA GLY A 272 13.66 -21.90 -5.67
C GLY A 272 14.06 -20.50 -6.13
N HIS A 273 15.12 -19.90 -5.55
CA HIS A 273 15.68 -18.59 -5.93
C HIS A 273 17.20 -18.52 -5.73
N PRO A 274 17.92 -17.63 -6.47
CA PRO A 274 19.38 -17.52 -6.39
C PRO A 274 19.88 -16.66 -5.20
N TYR A 275 19.02 -16.00 -4.46
CA TYR A 275 19.38 -14.96 -3.50
C TYR A 275 19.94 -15.51 -2.19
N GLN A 276 20.78 -14.70 -1.53
CA GLN A 276 21.25 -14.96 -0.16
C GLN A 276 20.07 -14.85 0.82
N LEU A 277 20.09 -15.70 1.86
CA LEU A 277 19.11 -15.57 2.94
C LEU A 277 19.61 -14.52 3.94
N PRO A 278 18.83 -13.48 4.23
CA PRO A 278 19.23 -12.49 5.22
C PRO A 278 19.31 -13.12 6.62
N LEU A 279 20.25 -12.67 7.44
CA LEU A 279 20.34 -13.11 8.83
C LEU A 279 19.12 -12.59 9.61
N ILE A 280 18.30 -13.52 10.09
CA ILE A 280 17.11 -13.20 10.89
C ILE A 280 17.52 -12.99 12.35
N LYS A 281 17.44 -11.76 12.82
CA LYS A 281 17.65 -11.41 14.22
C LYS A 281 16.34 -11.36 15.04
N PHE A 282 15.21 -11.16 14.36
CA PHE A 282 13.90 -10.95 14.98
C PHE A 282 12.79 -11.53 14.12
N GLU A 283 11.75 -12.09 14.76
CA GLU A 283 10.58 -12.66 14.09
C GLU A 283 9.85 -11.62 13.22
N THR A 284 9.74 -10.38 13.68
CA THR A 284 9.13 -9.29 12.91
C THR A 284 9.84 -9.04 11.57
N PHE A 285 11.18 -9.15 11.56
CA PHE A 285 11.97 -9.03 10.33
C PHE A 285 11.77 -10.23 9.39
N LYS A 286 11.65 -11.45 9.96
CA LYS A 286 11.32 -12.66 9.19
C LYS A 286 9.93 -12.59 8.57
N SER A 287 8.98 -11.97 9.27
CA SER A 287 7.58 -11.80 8.85
C SER A 287 7.42 -10.81 7.69
N ALA A 288 8.41 -9.94 7.46
CA ALA A 288 8.40 -9.01 6.34
C ALA A 288 8.31 -9.78 5.01
N TYR A 289 7.48 -9.28 4.09
CA TYR A 289 7.06 -10.00 2.88
C TYR A 289 8.22 -10.64 2.09
N ILE A 290 9.25 -9.85 1.74
CA ILE A 290 10.41 -10.37 0.97
C ILE A 290 11.13 -11.48 1.76
N ASN A 291 11.43 -11.25 3.03
CA ASN A 291 12.12 -12.22 3.87
C ASN A 291 11.30 -13.50 4.03
N LYS A 292 10.00 -13.36 4.30
CA LYS A 292 9.07 -14.51 4.38
C LYS A 292 9.11 -15.33 3.10
N CYS A 293 9.05 -14.71 1.93
CA CYS A 293 9.09 -15.39 0.65
C CYS A 293 10.45 -16.07 0.41
N LEU A 294 11.56 -15.40 0.71
CA LEU A 294 12.91 -15.97 0.59
C LEU A 294 13.10 -17.24 1.44
N TYR A 295 12.45 -17.33 2.60
CA TYR A 295 12.51 -18.52 3.45
C TYR A 295 11.46 -19.56 3.12
N ALA A 296 10.32 -19.19 2.57
CA ALA A 296 9.25 -20.12 2.22
C ALA A 296 9.49 -20.84 0.90
N TYR A 297 10.16 -20.19 -0.06
CA TYR A 297 10.34 -20.70 -1.43
C TYR A 297 11.79 -21.09 -1.73
N ILE A 298 12.42 -21.75 -0.74
CA ILE A 298 13.80 -22.28 -0.83
C ILE A 298 13.87 -23.49 -1.77
#